data_4e1783982366bf6080c6ecd8e2c6c17c
#
_entry.id   4e1783982366bf6080c6ecd8e2c6c17c
#
_cell.length_a   1.000
_cell.length_b   1.000
_cell.length_c   1.000
_cell.angle_alpha   90.00
_cell.angle_beta   90.00
_cell.angle_gamma   90.00
#
_symmetry.space_group_name_H-M   'P 1'
#
loop_
_entity.id
_entity.type
_entity.pdbx_description
1 polymer ?
#
loop_
_entity_poly.entity_id
_entity_poly.type
_entity_poly.pdbx_seq_one_letter_code
_entity_poly.pdbx_strand_id
1 'polypeptide(L)'
;MKTFVRFAIGLTGLAALGLALPAGAAEPPIKIGCSMALTGGVAVNGKQVMMGFEIWRDDTNAKGGLLGRKVELDCYDDQSNPANVPSIYTKLIEIDKVDLTVGPYATNMAVPAIPVLMAHKMTTVAVTALAANSQIHYPGYFVMLPSGPHPKESFSEAFFNTAMTMNPKPKTVALAAADAEFAKNAADGARENVKALGLKIVYDKAYPPTTTDYSPIIRAIEATNPDIVYDSGYNPDTIGMIHAAHEIGLKTMMFGGNMVGLASTTGRMQMGPLTNGIVYNDAFSPTFTFPGLQALLAEYRKRAQSAGTDPLGYSYVPFAYGALQILGDAVTATGGFDQDKLQKYIHSHTFSTVAGNISFGPDGEWSKSRWTLVQFRGITSGKLEEFEDPKKVVVLDPPEYKTGTLQYPYNAAQ
;
A
#
# COMPACT_ATOMS: atom_id res chain seq x y z
N MET A 1 -55.21 -72.96 51.78
CA MET A 1 -55.20 -71.51 51.96
C MET A 1 -53.76 -71.06 51.82
N LYS A 2 -53.39 -70.42 50.68
CA LYS A 2 -52.01 -70.09 50.37
C LYS A 2 -51.89 -68.58 50.35
N THR A 3 -51.07 -68.03 51.24
CA THR A 3 -50.76 -66.58 51.37
C THR A 3 -49.65 -66.21 50.44
N PHE A 4 -49.90 -65.22 49.55
CA PHE A 4 -48.88 -64.67 48.68
C PHE A 4 -48.28 -63.36 49.28
N VAL A 5 -46.98 -63.34 49.53
CA VAL A 5 -46.21 -62.18 49.92
C VAL A 5 -45.67 -61.55 48.68
N ARG A 6 -45.98 -60.25 48.46
CA ARG A 6 -45.42 -59.46 47.38
C ARG A 6 -44.20 -58.65 47.90
N PHE A 7 -43.04 -58.90 47.31
CA PHE A 7 -41.84 -58.08 47.49
C PHE A 7 -41.90 -56.85 46.56
N ALA A 8 -41.76 -55.64 47.10
CA ALA A 8 -41.63 -54.44 46.37
C ALA A 8 -40.12 -54.10 46.23
N ILE A 9 -39.61 -54.05 44.99
CA ILE A 9 -38.28 -53.66 44.71
C ILE A 9 -38.30 -52.15 44.49
N GLY A 10 -37.65 -51.38 45.40
CA GLY A 10 -37.44 -49.93 45.25
C GLY A 10 -36.32 -49.66 44.28
N LEU A 11 -36.65 -48.98 43.21
CA LEU A 11 -35.67 -48.44 42.25
C LEU A 11 -35.17 -47.10 42.77
N THR A 12 -33.94 -47.05 43.31
CA THR A 12 -33.22 -45.80 43.63
C THR A 12 -32.67 -45.19 42.36
N GLY A 13 -33.32 -44.12 41.88
CA GLY A 13 -32.82 -43.31 40.74
C GLY A 13 -31.61 -42.46 41.17
N LEU A 14 -30.46 -42.77 40.61
CA LEU A 14 -29.26 -41.91 40.70
C LEU A 14 -29.49 -40.70 39.82
N ALA A 15 -29.77 -39.53 40.40
CA ALA A 15 -29.79 -38.24 39.70
C ALA A 15 -28.33 -37.82 39.42
N ALA A 16 -27.89 -37.97 38.18
CA ALA A 16 -26.62 -37.40 37.71
C ALA A 16 -26.77 -35.86 37.65
N LEU A 17 -26.24 -35.16 38.67
CA LEU A 17 -26.01 -33.72 38.59
C LEU A 17 -24.92 -33.48 37.55
N GLY A 18 -25.30 -33.13 36.31
CA GLY A 18 -24.41 -32.59 35.32
C GLY A 18 -23.89 -31.23 35.83
N LEU A 19 -22.63 -31.15 36.22
CA LEU A 19 -21.91 -29.92 36.42
C LEU A 19 -21.83 -29.19 35.07
N ALA A 20 -22.78 -28.27 34.82
CA ALA A 20 -22.63 -27.28 33.77
C ALA A 20 -21.44 -26.39 34.16
N LEU A 21 -20.27 -26.60 33.49
CA LEU A 21 -19.17 -25.65 33.55
C LEU A 21 -19.72 -24.31 33.08
N PRO A 22 -19.49 -23.23 33.83
CA PRO A 22 -19.86 -21.89 33.34
C PRO A 22 -19.19 -21.72 31.98
N ALA A 23 -19.96 -21.46 30.93
CA ALA A 23 -19.45 -20.99 29.67
C ALA A 23 -18.69 -19.71 30.03
N GLY A 24 -17.33 -19.76 30.00
CA GLY A 24 -16.50 -18.62 30.28
C GLY A 24 -16.97 -17.47 29.40
N ALA A 25 -17.22 -16.30 29.97
CA ALA A 25 -17.55 -15.10 29.20
C ALA A 25 -16.48 -14.98 28.11
N ALA A 26 -16.90 -14.89 26.85
CA ALA A 26 -15.98 -14.73 25.75
C ALA A 26 -15.10 -13.49 26.03
N GLU A 27 -13.79 -13.65 25.93
CA GLU A 27 -12.89 -12.50 26.09
C GLU A 27 -13.27 -11.38 25.12
N PRO A 28 -13.11 -10.10 25.52
CA PRO A 28 -13.44 -8.97 24.65
C PRO A 28 -12.63 -9.06 23.36
N PRO A 29 -13.16 -8.58 22.23
CA PRO A 29 -12.46 -8.61 20.97
C PRO A 29 -11.15 -7.83 21.04
N ILE A 30 -10.18 -8.21 20.19
CA ILE A 30 -8.95 -7.44 19.96
C ILE A 30 -9.28 -6.32 19.01
N LYS A 31 -8.99 -5.10 19.41
CA LYS A 31 -9.25 -3.89 18.62
C LYS A 31 -7.99 -3.42 17.90
N ILE A 32 -8.11 -3.23 16.59
CA ILE A 32 -7.05 -2.65 15.75
C ILE A 32 -7.54 -1.30 15.24
N GLY A 33 -6.85 -0.24 15.61
CA GLY A 33 -7.21 1.12 15.25
C GLY A 33 -6.52 1.62 13.97
N CYS A 34 -7.24 2.41 13.17
CA CYS A 34 -6.65 3.12 12.04
C CYS A 34 -7.31 4.48 11.76
N SER A 35 -6.53 5.40 11.22
CA SER A 35 -7.01 6.52 10.41
C SER A 35 -6.97 6.09 8.95
N MET A 36 -8.01 6.37 8.17
CA MET A 36 -8.06 5.93 6.78
C MET A 36 -8.76 6.97 5.89
N ALA A 37 -8.18 7.25 4.73
CA ALA A 37 -8.76 8.13 3.74
C ALA A 37 -9.95 7.43 3.03
N LEU A 38 -11.15 7.53 3.57
CA LEU A 38 -12.38 6.93 3.01
C LEU A 38 -13.15 7.93 2.14
N THR A 39 -12.92 9.23 2.33
CA THR A 39 -13.42 10.33 1.50
C THR A 39 -12.28 11.28 1.11
N GLY A 40 -12.55 12.19 0.16
CA GLY A 40 -11.55 13.17 -0.31
C GLY A 40 -10.65 12.66 -1.43
N GLY A 41 -9.56 13.41 -1.69
CA GLY A 41 -8.75 13.29 -2.91
C GLY A 41 -7.99 11.97 -3.09
N VAL A 42 -7.70 11.24 -2.00
CA VAL A 42 -6.96 9.97 -2.06
C VAL A 42 -7.82 8.76 -1.63
N ALA A 43 -9.14 8.93 -1.52
CA ALA A 43 -10.06 7.90 -1.06
C ALA A 43 -10.11 6.65 -1.95
N VAL A 44 -9.85 6.79 -3.25
CA VAL A 44 -9.83 5.64 -4.19
C VAL A 44 -8.84 4.58 -3.73
N ASN A 45 -7.69 5.00 -3.22
CA ASN A 45 -6.65 4.09 -2.73
C ASN A 45 -6.88 3.69 -1.26
N GLY A 46 -7.32 4.64 -0.41
CA GLY A 46 -7.63 4.35 0.99
C GLY A 46 -8.70 3.27 1.16
N LYS A 47 -9.73 3.26 0.30
CA LYS A 47 -10.77 2.21 0.29
C LYS A 47 -10.22 0.83 -0.07
N GLN A 48 -9.22 0.74 -0.95
CA GLN A 48 -8.55 -0.52 -1.26
C GLN A 48 -7.79 -1.06 -0.04
N VAL A 49 -7.07 -0.17 0.65
CA VAL A 49 -6.36 -0.52 1.90
C VAL A 49 -7.35 -1.01 2.95
N MET A 50 -8.43 -0.28 3.17
CA MET A 50 -9.46 -0.66 4.15
C MET A 50 -10.04 -2.03 3.85
N MET A 51 -10.39 -2.32 2.59
CA MET A 51 -10.92 -3.62 2.20
C MET A 51 -9.90 -4.75 2.40
N GLY A 52 -8.60 -4.49 2.19
CA GLY A 52 -7.54 -5.45 2.52
C GLY A 52 -7.49 -5.79 4.01
N PHE A 53 -7.66 -4.81 4.88
CA PHE A 53 -7.76 -5.01 6.33
C PHE A 53 -9.02 -5.82 6.70
N GLU A 54 -10.16 -5.49 6.11
CA GLU A 54 -11.43 -6.20 6.35
C GLU A 54 -11.36 -7.68 5.94
N ILE A 55 -10.75 -7.98 4.80
CA ILE A 55 -10.57 -9.38 4.35
C ILE A 55 -9.69 -10.14 5.35
N TRP A 56 -8.57 -9.56 5.79
CA TRP A 56 -7.70 -10.21 6.78
C TRP A 56 -8.43 -10.43 8.12
N ARG A 57 -9.19 -9.44 8.61
CA ARG A 57 -10.02 -9.58 9.82
C ARG A 57 -11.01 -10.75 9.70
N ASP A 58 -11.71 -10.82 8.58
CA ASP A 58 -12.73 -11.85 8.36
C ASP A 58 -12.09 -13.25 8.27
N ASP A 59 -10.97 -13.38 7.55
CA ASP A 59 -10.21 -14.63 7.44
C ASP A 59 -9.65 -15.08 8.80
N THR A 60 -9.15 -14.13 9.60
CA THR A 60 -8.65 -14.40 10.96
C THR A 60 -9.77 -14.83 11.87
N ASN A 61 -10.91 -14.14 11.85
CA ASN A 61 -12.08 -14.48 12.65
C ASN A 61 -12.71 -15.82 12.25
N ALA A 62 -12.70 -16.17 10.98
CA ALA A 62 -13.17 -17.47 10.50
C ALA A 62 -12.29 -18.64 11.00
N LYS A 63 -11.01 -18.38 11.30
CA LYS A 63 -10.05 -19.35 11.85
C LYS A 63 -10.02 -19.38 13.38
N GLY A 64 -10.94 -18.69 14.06
CA GLY A 64 -11.01 -18.65 15.52
C GLY A 64 -10.43 -17.39 16.16
N GLY A 65 -10.08 -16.41 15.37
CA GLY A 65 -9.54 -15.12 15.85
C GLY A 65 -8.04 -15.15 16.13
N LEU A 66 -7.57 -14.11 16.81
CA LEU A 66 -6.19 -13.95 17.24
C LEU A 66 -6.10 -14.25 18.75
N LEU A 67 -5.22 -15.14 19.16
CA LEU A 67 -5.15 -15.66 20.54
C LEU A 67 -6.52 -16.21 21.06
N GLY A 68 -7.36 -16.75 20.17
CA GLY A 68 -8.71 -17.23 20.53
C GLY A 68 -9.77 -16.14 20.68
N ARG A 69 -9.43 -14.87 20.43
CA ARG A 69 -10.31 -13.71 20.51
C ARG A 69 -10.65 -13.19 19.12
N LYS A 70 -11.88 -12.72 18.91
CA LYS A 70 -12.26 -12.04 17.66
C LYS A 70 -11.46 -10.75 17.48
N VAL A 71 -11.21 -10.38 16.24
CA VAL A 71 -10.59 -9.11 15.86
C VAL A 71 -11.67 -8.15 15.36
N GLU A 72 -11.60 -6.90 15.79
CA GLU A 72 -12.42 -5.78 15.33
C GLU A 72 -11.50 -4.66 14.78
N LEU A 73 -11.99 -3.94 13.77
CA LEU A 73 -11.30 -2.79 13.18
C LEU A 73 -12.03 -1.51 13.59
N ASP A 74 -11.36 -0.65 14.34
CA ASP A 74 -11.84 0.67 14.73
C ASP A 74 -11.16 1.71 13.83
N CYS A 75 -11.73 2.01 12.66
CA CYS A 75 -11.13 2.89 11.65
C CYS A 75 -11.97 4.14 11.43
N TYR A 76 -11.34 5.32 11.46
CA TYR A 76 -11.99 6.61 11.25
C TYR A 76 -11.56 7.24 9.94
N ASP A 77 -12.52 7.88 9.26
CA ASP A 77 -12.26 8.64 8.02
C ASP A 77 -11.48 9.92 8.35
N ASP A 78 -10.26 10.04 7.81
CA ASP A 78 -9.46 11.25 7.91
C ASP A 78 -9.82 12.31 6.85
N GLN A 79 -10.72 11.96 5.93
CA GLN A 79 -11.19 12.83 4.83
C GLN A 79 -10.06 13.28 3.90
N SER A 80 -9.00 12.49 3.79
CA SER A 80 -7.75 12.85 3.08
C SER A 80 -7.11 14.15 3.59
N ASN A 81 -7.32 14.49 4.87
CA ASN A 81 -6.81 15.69 5.51
C ASN A 81 -5.79 15.34 6.61
N PRO A 82 -4.49 15.66 6.43
CA PRO A 82 -3.45 15.37 7.42
C PRO A 82 -3.70 15.95 8.81
N ALA A 83 -4.42 17.09 8.89
CA ALA A 83 -4.71 17.74 10.16
C ALA A 83 -5.66 16.93 11.07
N ASN A 84 -6.47 16.02 10.50
CA ASN A 84 -7.39 15.17 11.28
C ASN A 84 -6.68 13.97 11.93
N VAL A 85 -5.54 13.54 11.38
CA VAL A 85 -4.89 12.27 11.74
C VAL A 85 -4.43 12.22 13.21
N PRO A 86 -3.76 13.25 13.77
CA PRO A 86 -3.34 13.20 15.17
C PRO A 86 -4.49 13.01 16.15
N SER A 87 -5.61 13.72 15.95
CA SER A 87 -6.78 13.61 16.83
C SER A 87 -7.46 12.23 16.71
N ILE A 88 -7.45 11.63 15.52
CA ILE A 88 -7.97 10.27 15.31
C ILE A 88 -7.14 9.26 16.10
N TYR A 89 -5.81 9.25 15.99
CA TYR A 89 -4.98 8.30 16.75
C TYR A 89 -5.02 8.54 18.25
N THR A 90 -5.08 9.80 18.70
CA THR A 90 -5.29 10.10 20.12
C THR A 90 -6.61 9.50 20.62
N LYS A 91 -7.71 9.67 19.87
CA LYS A 91 -9.01 9.08 20.22
C LYS A 91 -8.96 7.55 20.25
N LEU A 92 -8.39 6.91 19.22
CA LEU A 92 -8.25 5.45 19.14
C LEU A 92 -7.51 4.88 20.36
N ILE A 93 -6.40 5.52 20.78
CA ILE A 93 -5.55 5.02 21.85
C ILE A 93 -6.13 5.37 23.24
N GLU A 94 -6.54 6.63 23.45
CA GLU A 94 -6.93 7.11 24.78
C GLU A 94 -8.39 6.84 25.14
N ILE A 95 -9.29 6.84 24.15
CA ILE A 95 -10.74 6.71 24.37
C ILE A 95 -11.21 5.31 23.99
N ASP A 96 -10.96 4.88 22.77
CA ASP A 96 -11.45 3.59 22.24
C ASP A 96 -10.62 2.41 22.76
N LYS A 97 -9.39 2.69 23.29
CA LYS A 97 -8.48 1.73 23.92
C LYS A 97 -8.14 0.57 22.98
N VAL A 98 -7.70 0.90 21.77
CA VAL A 98 -7.27 -0.12 20.80
C VAL A 98 -6.00 -0.85 21.29
N ASP A 99 -5.92 -2.15 21.03
CA ASP A 99 -4.77 -2.99 21.40
C ASP A 99 -3.58 -2.80 20.46
N LEU A 100 -3.87 -2.54 19.17
CA LEU A 100 -2.90 -2.41 18.08
C LEU A 100 -3.30 -1.25 17.16
N THR A 101 -2.34 -0.78 16.38
CA THR A 101 -2.60 0.22 15.33
C THR A 101 -2.02 -0.21 14.00
N VAL A 102 -2.71 0.16 12.91
CA VAL A 102 -2.16 0.17 11.56
C VAL A 102 -2.10 1.58 11.04
N GLY A 103 -1.14 1.87 10.17
CA GLY A 103 -0.93 3.22 9.67
C GLY A 103 -2.01 3.67 8.69
N PRO A 104 -2.14 4.98 8.49
CA PRO A 104 -3.06 5.54 7.52
C PRO A 104 -2.57 5.29 6.09
N TYR A 105 -3.45 5.53 5.12
CA TYR A 105 -3.05 5.60 3.72
C TYR A 105 -2.43 6.97 3.41
N ALA A 106 -1.32 6.96 2.66
CA ALA A 106 -0.52 8.08 2.17
C ALA A 106 0.49 8.68 3.18
N THR A 107 1.66 9.05 2.66
CA THR A 107 2.76 9.65 3.43
C THR A 107 2.33 10.91 4.17
N ASN A 108 1.52 11.75 3.52
CA ASN A 108 0.99 12.98 4.11
C ASN A 108 0.16 12.73 5.38
N MET A 109 -0.53 11.59 5.47
CA MET A 109 -1.29 11.17 6.65
C MET A 109 -0.37 10.46 7.66
N ALA A 110 0.64 9.74 7.18
CA ALA A 110 1.57 8.99 8.03
C ALA A 110 2.46 9.90 8.88
N VAL A 111 3.02 10.95 8.29
CA VAL A 111 3.93 11.86 9.00
C VAL A 111 3.32 12.45 10.27
N PRO A 112 2.10 13.03 10.28
CA PRO A 112 1.50 13.55 11.51
C PRO A 112 1.01 12.46 12.47
N ALA A 113 0.86 11.20 12.03
CA ALA A 113 0.51 10.08 12.92
C ALA A 113 1.68 9.65 13.82
N ILE A 114 2.91 9.63 13.29
CA ILE A 114 4.08 9.06 13.97
C ILE A 114 4.36 9.68 15.32
N PRO A 115 4.31 11.01 15.54
CA PRO A 115 4.53 11.61 16.86
C PRO A 115 3.53 11.13 17.92
N VAL A 116 2.26 10.95 17.56
CA VAL A 116 1.23 10.45 18.48
C VAL A 116 1.49 8.98 18.82
N LEU A 117 1.74 8.16 17.81
CA LEU A 117 2.06 6.73 17.97
C LEU A 117 3.31 6.53 18.84
N MET A 118 4.34 7.35 18.62
CA MET A 118 5.58 7.34 19.39
C MET A 118 5.36 7.74 20.85
N ALA A 119 4.56 8.79 21.12
CA ALA A 119 4.25 9.23 22.47
C ALA A 119 3.55 8.15 23.30
N HIS A 120 2.74 7.33 22.64
CA HIS A 120 2.02 6.20 23.24
C HIS A 120 2.74 4.85 23.07
N LYS A 121 3.95 4.83 22.49
CA LYS A 121 4.77 3.63 22.24
C LYS A 121 4.06 2.55 21.39
N MET A 122 3.12 2.92 20.54
CA MET A 122 2.32 1.97 19.75
C MET A 122 3.15 1.36 18.61
N THR A 123 3.10 0.05 18.49
CA THR A 123 3.63 -0.67 17.33
C THR A 123 2.65 -0.52 16.17
N THR A 124 3.13 -0.01 15.04
CA THR A 124 2.28 0.31 13.88
C THR A 124 2.91 -0.22 12.61
N VAL A 125 2.15 -0.95 11.80
CA VAL A 125 2.55 -1.31 10.44
C VAL A 125 1.71 -0.49 9.46
N ALA A 126 2.36 0.41 8.72
CA ALA A 126 1.73 1.27 7.73
C ALA A 126 1.80 0.66 6.33
N VAL A 127 0.74 0.79 5.55
CA VAL A 127 0.72 0.27 4.17
C VAL A 127 1.57 1.14 3.26
N THR A 128 1.44 2.47 3.40
CA THR A 128 2.15 3.44 2.55
C THR A 128 2.67 4.59 3.41
N ALA A 129 3.97 4.83 3.40
CA ALA A 129 4.58 5.94 4.13
C ALA A 129 6.01 6.18 3.63
N LEU A 130 6.18 6.67 2.39
CA LEU A 130 7.50 6.84 1.78
C LEU A 130 8.41 7.70 2.64
N ALA A 131 9.46 7.11 3.22
CA ALA A 131 10.47 7.76 4.04
C ALA A 131 9.90 8.57 5.22
N ALA A 132 8.66 8.30 5.66
CA ALA A 132 8.02 9.07 6.74
C ALA A 132 8.75 8.94 8.08
N ASN A 133 9.35 7.78 8.35
CA ASN A 133 10.09 7.51 9.58
C ASN A 133 11.59 7.83 9.50
N SER A 134 12.13 8.11 8.33
CA SER A 134 13.58 8.31 8.12
C SER A 134 14.18 9.52 8.85
N GLN A 135 13.37 10.47 9.30
CA GLN A 135 13.79 11.62 10.10
C GLN A 135 13.42 11.49 11.58
N ILE A 136 12.42 10.69 11.89
CA ILE A 136 11.90 10.54 13.26
C ILE A 136 12.57 9.35 13.96
N HIS A 137 12.91 8.29 13.20
CA HIS A 137 13.57 7.07 13.67
C HIS A 137 12.80 6.38 14.81
N TYR A 138 11.45 6.36 14.74
CA TYR A 138 10.64 5.65 15.71
C TYR A 138 10.68 4.13 15.47
N PRO A 139 11.26 3.32 16.38
CA PRO A 139 11.46 1.89 16.14
C PRO A 139 10.17 1.07 16.11
N GLY A 140 9.05 1.65 16.57
CA GLY A 140 7.72 1.03 16.53
C GLY A 140 6.95 1.27 15.24
N TYR A 141 7.52 1.93 14.23
CA TYR A 141 6.83 2.25 12.98
C TYR A 141 7.44 1.50 11.80
N PHE A 142 6.66 0.60 11.21
CA PHE A 142 7.06 -0.27 10.10
C PHE A 142 6.27 0.07 8.85
N VAL A 143 6.87 -0.05 7.67
CA VAL A 143 6.27 0.37 6.40
C VAL A 143 6.22 -0.80 5.42
N MET A 144 5.07 -1.01 4.79
CA MET A 144 4.88 -2.08 3.80
C MET A 144 5.32 -1.71 2.39
N LEU A 145 5.65 -0.45 2.10
CA LEU A 145 6.24 -0.10 0.81
C LEU A 145 7.58 -0.84 0.62
N PRO A 146 7.81 -1.45 -0.55
CA PRO A 146 9.01 -2.27 -0.78
C PRO A 146 10.25 -1.40 -1.08
N SER A 147 10.51 -0.38 -0.26
CA SER A 147 11.49 0.67 -0.53
C SER A 147 12.93 0.29 -0.19
N GLY A 148 13.13 -0.57 0.83
CA GLY A 148 14.47 -0.88 1.30
C GLY A 148 15.10 0.24 2.13
N PRO A 149 16.42 0.15 2.43
CA PRO A 149 17.09 1.05 3.39
C PRO A 149 17.27 2.50 2.89
N HIS A 150 17.09 2.76 1.60
CA HIS A 150 17.17 4.08 0.98
C HIS A 150 15.85 4.41 0.29
N PRO A 151 14.78 4.68 1.05
CA PRO A 151 13.43 4.69 0.52
C PRO A 151 13.17 5.77 -0.55
N LYS A 152 13.82 6.93 -0.45
CA LYS A 152 13.65 8.00 -1.43
C LYS A 152 14.28 7.64 -2.76
N GLU A 153 15.55 7.21 -2.74
CA GLU A 153 16.34 6.88 -3.92
C GLU A 153 15.80 5.64 -4.63
N SER A 154 15.54 4.57 -3.87
CA SER A 154 15.05 3.30 -4.42
C SER A 154 13.74 3.45 -5.18
N PHE A 155 12.94 4.45 -4.82
CA PHE A 155 11.64 4.69 -5.44
C PHE A 155 11.72 5.23 -6.88
N SER A 156 12.87 5.70 -7.34
CA SER A 156 13.09 6.13 -8.72
C SER A 156 14.33 5.51 -9.37
N GLU A 157 15.09 4.68 -8.65
CA GLU A 157 16.33 4.08 -9.12
C GLU A 157 16.13 3.27 -10.41
N ALA A 158 15.14 2.36 -10.42
CA ALA A 158 14.84 1.53 -11.59
C ALA A 158 14.42 2.38 -12.80
N PHE A 159 13.70 3.48 -12.59
CA PHE A 159 13.28 4.41 -13.64
C PHE A 159 14.50 5.02 -14.36
N PHE A 160 15.41 5.62 -13.60
CA PHE A 160 16.60 6.26 -14.20
C PHE A 160 17.60 5.25 -14.74
N ASN A 161 17.82 4.12 -14.07
CA ASN A 161 18.68 3.05 -14.58
C ASN A 161 18.16 2.49 -15.90
N THR A 162 16.85 2.30 -16.04
CA THR A 162 16.22 1.89 -17.31
C THR A 162 16.38 2.97 -18.38
N ALA A 163 16.22 4.25 -18.04
CA ALA A 163 16.45 5.33 -18.98
C ALA A 163 17.89 5.33 -19.54
N MET A 164 18.89 4.99 -18.72
CA MET A 164 20.29 4.92 -19.15
C MET A 164 20.61 3.74 -20.12
N THR A 165 19.65 2.85 -20.38
CA THR A 165 19.76 1.80 -21.41
C THR A 165 19.40 2.30 -22.82
N MET A 166 18.82 3.49 -22.95
CA MET A 166 18.44 4.07 -24.24
C MET A 166 19.65 4.41 -25.11
N ASN A 167 19.45 4.43 -26.44
CA ASN A 167 20.45 4.84 -27.41
C ASN A 167 19.83 5.84 -28.42
N PRO A 168 20.30 7.11 -28.49
CA PRO A 168 21.38 7.66 -27.68
C PRO A 168 21.03 7.73 -26.17
N LYS A 169 22.07 7.73 -25.32
CA LYS A 169 21.87 7.90 -23.87
C LYS A 169 21.30 9.28 -23.56
N PRO A 170 20.31 9.38 -22.65
CA PRO A 170 19.76 10.66 -22.21
C PRO A 170 20.81 11.48 -21.47
N LYS A 171 20.65 12.81 -21.51
CA LYS A 171 21.55 13.78 -20.88
C LYS A 171 20.82 14.75 -19.95
N THR A 172 19.54 14.96 -20.19
CA THR A 172 18.75 16.01 -19.54
C THR A 172 17.48 15.45 -18.92
N VAL A 173 17.11 16.00 -17.77
CA VAL A 173 15.93 15.58 -16.99
C VAL A 173 15.10 16.79 -16.58
N ALA A 174 13.80 16.73 -16.79
CA ALA A 174 12.83 17.60 -16.16
C ALA A 174 12.17 16.87 -14.99
N LEU A 175 12.15 17.50 -13.81
CA LEU A 175 11.49 17.00 -12.61
C LEU A 175 10.29 17.90 -12.27
N ALA A 176 9.10 17.31 -12.14
CA ALA A 176 7.92 17.97 -11.62
C ALA A 176 7.38 17.19 -10.42
N ALA A 177 6.86 17.87 -9.41
CA ALA A 177 6.30 17.21 -8.25
C ALA A 177 5.17 18.05 -7.62
N ALA A 178 4.13 17.41 -7.10
CA ALA A 178 3.17 18.10 -6.25
C ALA A 178 3.86 18.62 -4.97
N ASP A 179 3.45 19.80 -4.49
CA ASP A 179 3.93 20.34 -3.21
C ASP A 179 3.27 19.62 -2.01
N ALA A 180 3.56 18.34 -1.91
CA ALA A 180 3.03 17.43 -0.89
C ALA A 180 4.13 16.48 -0.42
N GLU A 181 4.07 16.02 0.82
CA GLU A 181 5.16 15.28 1.48
C GLU A 181 5.64 14.06 0.68
N PHE A 182 4.72 13.24 0.20
CA PHE A 182 5.05 12.09 -0.65
C PHE A 182 5.84 12.50 -1.89
N ALA A 183 5.30 13.46 -2.64
CA ALA A 183 5.87 13.87 -3.93
C ALA A 183 7.24 14.56 -3.76
N LYS A 184 7.43 15.32 -2.67
CA LYS A 184 8.72 15.89 -2.28
C LYS A 184 9.74 14.79 -2.00
N ASN A 185 9.40 13.81 -1.18
CA ASN A 185 10.30 12.69 -0.86
C ASN A 185 10.70 11.91 -2.12
N ALA A 186 9.76 11.65 -3.03
CA ALA A 186 10.04 10.99 -4.30
C ALA A 186 10.94 11.84 -5.21
N ALA A 187 10.69 13.15 -5.29
CA ALA A 187 11.51 14.08 -6.07
C ALA A 187 12.93 14.26 -5.50
N ASP A 188 13.08 14.24 -4.17
CA ASP A 188 14.39 14.27 -3.52
C ASP A 188 15.23 13.06 -3.93
N GLY A 189 14.67 11.85 -3.85
CA GLY A 189 15.35 10.64 -4.31
C GLY A 189 15.67 10.66 -5.81
N ALA A 190 14.75 11.21 -6.62
CA ALA A 190 14.99 11.40 -8.05
C ALA A 190 16.17 12.33 -8.33
N ARG A 191 16.31 13.45 -7.59
CA ARG A 191 17.46 14.37 -7.71
C ARG A 191 18.78 13.67 -7.40
N GLU A 192 18.82 12.86 -6.34
CA GLU A 192 20.04 12.12 -5.99
C GLU A 192 20.40 11.08 -7.07
N ASN A 193 19.43 10.36 -7.63
CA ASN A 193 19.66 9.42 -8.74
C ASN A 193 20.13 10.13 -10.01
N VAL A 194 19.52 11.26 -10.37
CA VAL A 194 19.92 12.09 -11.51
C VAL A 194 21.37 12.56 -11.36
N LYS A 195 21.74 13.03 -10.17
CA LYS A 195 23.10 13.47 -9.83
C LYS A 195 24.09 12.29 -9.90
N ALA A 196 23.76 11.15 -9.33
CA ALA A 196 24.62 9.96 -9.34
C ALA A 196 24.91 9.46 -10.77
N LEU A 197 23.94 9.59 -11.68
CA LEU A 197 24.07 9.20 -13.09
C LEU A 197 24.70 10.28 -13.99
N GLY A 198 25.05 11.45 -13.43
CA GLY A 198 25.64 12.57 -14.18
C GLY A 198 24.70 13.24 -15.18
N LEU A 199 23.39 13.10 -14.98
CA LEU A 199 22.38 13.76 -15.80
C LEU A 199 22.20 15.22 -15.38
N LYS A 200 21.84 16.08 -16.33
CA LYS A 200 21.61 17.51 -16.08
C LYS A 200 20.12 17.77 -15.86
N ILE A 201 19.77 18.34 -14.71
CA ILE A 201 18.41 18.85 -14.47
C ILE A 201 18.23 20.16 -15.26
N VAL A 202 17.21 20.20 -16.12
CA VAL A 202 16.86 21.38 -16.95
C VAL A 202 15.55 22.04 -16.51
N TYR A 203 14.75 21.34 -15.73
CA TYR A 203 13.54 21.83 -15.05
C TYR A 203 13.41 21.13 -13.71
N ASP A 204 13.12 21.87 -12.65
CA ASP A 204 12.88 21.31 -11.31
C ASP A 204 11.93 22.23 -10.54
N LYS A 205 10.64 21.89 -10.53
CA LYS A 205 9.63 22.71 -9.85
C LYS A 205 8.56 21.86 -9.20
N ALA A 206 8.17 22.30 -8.01
CA ALA A 206 6.93 21.86 -7.37
C ALA A 206 5.74 22.67 -7.88
N TYR A 207 4.56 22.05 -7.88
CA TYR A 207 3.29 22.70 -8.16
C TYR A 207 2.31 22.53 -7.01
N PRO A 208 1.40 23.50 -6.77
CA PRO A 208 0.45 23.43 -5.66
C PRO A 208 -0.47 22.19 -5.76
N PRO A 209 -0.82 21.53 -4.65
CA PRO A 209 -1.74 20.39 -4.64
C PRO A 209 -3.16 20.75 -5.10
N THR A 210 -3.47 22.04 -5.21
CA THR A 210 -4.75 22.55 -5.72
C THR A 210 -4.74 22.86 -7.21
N THR A 211 -3.67 22.48 -7.91
CA THR A 211 -3.54 22.67 -9.35
C THR A 211 -4.62 21.90 -10.10
N THR A 212 -5.29 22.56 -11.02
CA THR A 212 -6.35 21.97 -11.90
C THR A 212 -6.01 22.05 -13.38
N ASP A 213 -5.10 22.96 -13.78
CA ASP A 213 -4.58 23.09 -15.14
C ASP A 213 -3.07 22.83 -15.15
N TYR A 214 -2.66 21.73 -15.75
CA TYR A 214 -1.29 21.28 -15.86
C TYR A 214 -0.60 21.69 -17.15
N SER A 215 -1.35 22.31 -18.10
CA SER A 215 -0.82 22.75 -19.40
C SER A 215 0.35 23.73 -19.26
N PRO A 216 0.33 24.74 -18.37
CA PRO A 216 1.48 25.62 -18.16
C PRO A 216 2.75 24.89 -17.71
N ILE A 217 2.60 23.84 -16.89
CA ILE A 217 3.71 23.04 -16.38
C ILE A 217 4.33 22.25 -17.53
N ILE A 218 3.54 21.54 -18.31
CA ILE A 218 4.01 20.74 -19.46
C ILE A 218 4.66 21.65 -20.52
N ARG A 219 4.07 22.83 -20.83
CA ARG A 219 4.71 23.78 -21.76
C ARG A 219 6.05 24.29 -21.26
N ALA A 220 6.19 24.56 -19.96
CA ALA A 220 7.45 24.97 -19.37
C ALA A 220 8.50 23.86 -19.40
N ILE A 221 8.09 22.61 -19.20
CA ILE A 221 8.94 21.43 -19.34
C ILE A 221 9.39 21.28 -20.80
N GLU A 222 8.46 21.28 -21.76
CA GLU A 222 8.73 21.12 -23.19
C GLU A 222 9.71 22.19 -23.71
N ALA A 223 9.56 23.44 -23.25
CA ALA A 223 10.45 24.53 -23.61
C ALA A 223 11.95 24.29 -23.24
N THR A 224 12.22 23.37 -22.28
CA THR A 224 13.58 22.98 -21.91
C THR A 224 14.13 21.83 -22.74
N ASN A 225 13.30 21.21 -23.61
CA ASN A 225 13.63 20.05 -24.45
C ASN A 225 14.34 18.91 -23.68
N PRO A 226 13.72 18.34 -22.64
CA PRO A 226 14.33 17.32 -21.80
C PRO A 226 14.31 15.95 -22.48
N ASP A 227 15.36 15.15 -22.28
CA ASP A 227 15.39 13.75 -22.69
C ASP A 227 14.46 12.87 -21.83
N ILE A 228 14.35 13.20 -20.54
CA ILE A 228 13.51 12.47 -19.58
C ILE A 228 12.60 13.47 -18.86
N VAL A 229 11.34 13.12 -18.71
CA VAL A 229 10.38 13.82 -17.85
C VAL A 229 9.94 12.87 -16.73
N TYR A 230 10.21 13.27 -15.49
CA TYR A 230 9.80 12.57 -14.29
C TYR A 230 8.80 13.41 -13.51
N ASP A 231 7.63 12.83 -13.20
CA ASP A 231 6.61 13.46 -12.37
C ASP A 231 6.31 12.64 -11.14
N SER A 232 5.98 13.32 -10.05
CA SER A 232 5.52 12.71 -8.81
C SER A 232 4.32 13.45 -8.25
N GLY A 233 3.18 12.75 -8.14
CA GLY A 233 1.94 13.34 -7.66
C GLY A 233 0.88 12.30 -7.32
N TYR A 234 -0.23 12.77 -6.75
CA TYR A 234 -1.37 11.94 -6.42
C TYR A 234 -2.32 11.73 -7.62
N ASN A 235 -3.47 11.08 -7.38
CA ASN A 235 -4.38 10.69 -8.46
C ASN A 235 -4.83 11.86 -9.36
N PRO A 236 -5.28 13.02 -8.83
CA PRO A 236 -5.66 14.14 -9.67
C PRO A 236 -4.51 14.69 -10.50
N ASP A 237 -3.31 14.78 -9.89
CA ASP A 237 -2.10 15.29 -10.54
C ASP A 237 -1.70 14.41 -11.71
N THR A 238 -1.67 13.08 -11.48
CA THR A 238 -1.34 12.08 -12.52
C THR A 238 -2.23 12.22 -13.74
N ILE A 239 -3.55 12.28 -13.52
CA ILE A 239 -4.54 12.40 -14.60
C ILE A 239 -4.30 13.70 -15.37
N GLY A 240 -4.18 14.82 -14.66
CA GLY A 240 -3.99 16.14 -15.28
C GLY A 240 -2.69 16.26 -16.06
N MET A 241 -1.57 15.74 -15.51
CA MET A 241 -0.27 15.74 -16.18
C MET A 241 -0.27 14.90 -17.46
N ILE A 242 -0.85 13.70 -17.45
CA ILE A 242 -0.92 12.84 -18.62
C ILE A 242 -1.81 13.45 -19.70
N HIS A 243 -2.98 14.01 -19.36
CA HIS A 243 -3.83 14.73 -20.29
C HIS A 243 -3.10 15.92 -20.92
N ALA A 244 -2.49 16.76 -20.11
CA ALA A 244 -1.77 17.92 -20.61
C ALA A 244 -0.59 17.54 -21.51
N ALA A 245 0.16 16.49 -21.15
CA ALA A 245 1.27 15.98 -21.96
C ALA A 245 0.80 15.51 -23.33
N HIS A 246 -0.34 14.80 -23.39
CA HIS A 246 -0.94 14.33 -24.62
C HIS A 246 -1.46 15.51 -25.49
N GLU A 247 -2.22 16.43 -24.91
CA GLU A 247 -2.82 17.58 -25.62
C GLU A 247 -1.76 18.53 -26.21
N ILE A 248 -0.65 18.72 -25.50
CA ILE A 248 0.46 19.56 -25.95
C ILE A 248 1.35 18.81 -26.94
N GLY A 249 1.33 17.47 -26.93
CA GLY A 249 2.20 16.63 -27.74
C GLY A 249 3.61 16.62 -27.21
N LEU A 250 3.79 16.47 -25.89
CA LEU A 250 5.08 16.45 -25.20
C LEU A 250 6.09 15.53 -25.92
N LYS A 251 7.25 16.09 -26.30
CA LYS A 251 8.35 15.36 -26.95
C LYS A 251 9.45 15.08 -25.96
N THR A 252 9.66 13.80 -25.67
CA THR A 252 10.71 13.32 -24.75
C THR A 252 11.03 11.86 -25.06
N MET A 253 12.18 11.38 -24.67
CA MET A 253 12.52 9.96 -24.81
C MET A 253 11.75 9.09 -23.83
N MET A 254 11.56 9.55 -22.60
CA MET A 254 10.86 8.79 -21.55
C MET A 254 10.06 9.73 -20.65
N PHE A 255 8.78 9.40 -20.43
CA PHE A 255 7.87 10.11 -19.53
C PHE A 255 7.24 9.16 -18.53
N GLY A 256 7.17 9.59 -17.28
CA GLY A 256 6.56 8.83 -16.21
C GLY A 256 7.06 9.22 -14.84
N GLY A 257 7.22 8.25 -13.95
CA GLY A 257 7.73 8.47 -12.59
C GLY A 257 6.86 7.85 -11.51
N ASN A 258 6.69 8.56 -10.40
CA ASN A 258 5.89 8.11 -9.26
C ASN A 258 4.48 8.74 -9.30
N MET A 259 3.79 8.49 -10.36
CA MET A 259 2.46 9.00 -10.68
C MET A 259 1.38 8.11 -10.04
N VAL A 260 1.03 8.38 -8.77
CA VAL A 260 0.18 7.49 -7.93
C VAL A 260 -1.21 7.23 -8.50
N GLY A 261 -1.72 8.08 -9.39
CA GLY A 261 -2.96 7.80 -10.12
C GLY A 261 -2.92 6.52 -10.94
N LEU A 262 -1.71 6.08 -11.34
CA LEU A 262 -1.49 4.82 -12.05
C LEU A 262 -1.47 3.59 -11.12
N ALA A 263 -1.41 3.75 -9.81
CA ALA A 263 -1.57 2.66 -8.86
C ALA A 263 -3.04 2.17 -8.78
N SER A 264 -3.99 3.01 -9.16
CA SER A 264 -5.40 2.68 -9.25
C SER A 264 -5.75 2.16 -10.64
N THR A 265 -6.36 0.98 -10.71
CA THR A 265 -6.91 0.43 -11.98
C THR A 265 -8.01 1.32 -12.52
N THR A 266 -8.84 1.89 -11.65
CA THR A 266 -9.86 2.87 -12.05
C THR A 266 -9.25 4.08 -12.76
N GLY A 267 -8.13 4.62 -12.23
CA GLY A 267 -7.38 5.69 -12.88
C GLY A 267 -6.82 5.27 -14.24
N ARG A 268 -6.22 4.08 -14.32
CA ARG A 268 -5.72 3.51 -15.59
C ARG A 268 -6.84 3.39 -16.63
N MET A 269 -7.98 2.84 -16.23
CA MET A 269 -9.16 2.69 -17.11
C MET A 269 -9.71 4.04 -17.59
N GLN A 270 -9.76 5.04 -16.71
CA GLN A 270 -10.22 6.39 -17.04
C GLN A 270 -9.32 7.07 -18.08
N MET A 271 -8.01 6.91 -17.97
CA MET A 271 -7.04 7.44 -18.93
C MET A 271 -6.97 6.60 -20.21
N GLY A 272 -7.24 5.30 -20.13
CA GLY A 272 -7.27 4.39 -21.27
C GLY A 272 -6.00 4.50 -22.14
N PRO A 273 -6.14 4.75 -23.47
CA PRO A 273 -5.01 4.84 -24.38
C PRO A 273 -3.96 5.91 -24.01
N LEU A 274 -4.31 6.94 -23.24
CA LEU A 274 -3.38 7.97 -22.80
C LEU A 274 -2.27 7.42 -21.89
N THR A 275 -2.45 6.22 -21.31
CA THR A 275 -1.42 5.55 -20.52
C THR A 275 -0.27 5.00 -21.37
N ASN A 276 -0.48 4.80 -22.69
CA ASN A 276 0.56 4.23 -23.55
C ASN A 276 1.87 5.03 -23.51
N GLY A 277 2.98 4.32 -23.44
CA GLY A 277 4.32 4.91 -23.37
C GLY A 277 4.73 5.35 -21.96
N ILE A 278 3.80 5.57 -21.04
CA ILE A 278 4.11 5.97 -19.65
C ILE A 278 4.89 4.87 -18.95
N VAL A 279 5.96 5.26 -18.24
CA VAL A 279 6.77 4.41 -17.39
C VAL A 279 6.48 4.71 -15.94
N TYR A 280 6.09 3.72 -15.17
CA TYR A 280 5.57 3.88 -13.81
C TYR A 280 6.23 2.91 -12.83
N ASN A 281 6.60 3.38 -11.65
CA ASN A 281 7.02 2.54 -10.54
C ASN A 281 5.82 1.98 -9.81
N ASP A 282 5.71 0.64 -9.78
CA ASP A 282 4.65 -0.08 -9.08
C ASP A 282 5.23 -0.94 -7.93
N ALA A 283 4.46 -1.15 -6.90
CA ALA A 283 4.80 -2.08 -5.83
C ALA A 283 4.36 -3.52 -6.13
N PHE A 284 3.58 -3.73 -7.18
CA PHE A 284 2.95 -4.99 -7.52
C PHE A 284 3.17 -5.35 -9.01
N SER A 285 3.24 -6.66 -9.27
CA SER A 285 3.16 -7.21 -10.64
C SER A 285 2.12 -8.32 -10.69
N PRO A 286 1.28 -8.38 -11.77
CA PRO A 286 0.36 -9.50 -12.00
C PRO A 286 1.06 -10.87 -12.08
N THR A 287 2.38 -10.88 -12.32
CA THR A 287 3.19 -12.10 -12.39
C THR A 287 3.59 -12.66 -11.03
N PHE A 288 3.28 -11.97 -9.94
CA PHE A 288 3.57 -12.45 -8.58
C PHE A 288 2.75 -13.68 -8.21
N THR A 289 3.43 -14.69 -7.64
CA THR A 289 2.86 -15.99 -7.26
C THR A 289 3.05 -16.30 -5.77
N PHE A 290 3.02 -15.28 -4.92
CA PHE A 290 3.19 -15.47 -3.48
C PHE A 290 2.06 -16.32 -2.88
N PRO A 291 2.34 -17.13 -1.86
CA PRO A 291 1.33 -17.96 -1.22
C PRO A 291 0.13 -17.15 -0.70
N GLY A 292 -1.08 -17.57 -1.05
CA GLY A 292 -2.33 -16.90 -0.65
C GLY A 292 -2.73 -15.67 -1.47
N LEU A 293 -1.82 -15.10 -2.27
CA LEU A 293 -2.07 -13.87 -3.04
C LEU A 293 -3.27 -14.01 -3.98
N GLN A 294 -3.36 -15.08 -4.76
CA GLN A 294 -4.44 -15.25 -5.74
C GLN A 294 -5.81 -15.44 -5.07
N ALA A 295 -5.86 -16.13 -3.93
CA ALA A 295 -7.09 -16.27 -3.14
C ALA A 295 -7.55 -14.91 -2.57
N LEU A 296 -6.62 -14.11 -2.05
CA LEU A 296 -6.90 -12.75 -1.59
C LEU A 296 -7.46 -11.88 -2.71
N LEU A 297 -6.80 -11.86 -3.87
CA LEU A 297 -7.25 -11.04 -5.00
C LEU A 297 -8.62 -11.48 -5.55
N ALA A 298 -8.93 -12.78 -5.53
CA ALA A 298 -10.24 -13.29 -5.91
C ALA A 298 -11.34 -12.82 -4.95
N GLU A 299 -11.10 -12.89 -3.63
CA GLU A 299 -12.06 -12.40 -2.63
C GLU A 299 -12.20 -10.88 -2.70
N TYR A 300 -11.08 -10.16 -2.89
CA TYR A 300 -11.12 -8.71 -3.07
C TYR A 300 -12.00 -8.30 -4.26
N ARG A 301 -11.79 -8.91 -5.45
CA ARG A 301 -12.57 -8.59 -6.66
C ARG A 301 -14.07 -8.77 -6.45
N LYS A 302 -14.46 -9.84 -5.76
CA LYS A 302 -15.85 -10.11 -5.42
C LYS A 302 -16.45 -8.99 -4.55
N ARG A 303 -15.72 -8.52 -3.52
CA ARG A 303 -16.16 -7.41 -2.65
C ARG A 303 -16.13 -6.07 -3.37
N ALA A 304 -15.08 -5.80 -4.14
CA ALA A 304 -14.90 -4.56 -4.87
C ALA A 304 -16.03 -4.29 -5.87
N GLN A 305 -16.50 -5.31 -6.56
CA GLN A 305 -17.64 -5.20 -7.49
C GLN A 305 -18.91 -4.69 -6.78
N SER A 306 -19.22 -5.19 -5.60
CA SER A 306 -20.40 -4.76 -4.83
C SER A 306 -20.19 -3.41 -4.14
N ALA A 307 -18.97 -3.05 -3.80
CA ALA A 307 -18.63 -1.79 -3.12
C ALA A 307 -18.37 -0.62 -4.11
N GLY A 308 -18.28 -0.90 -5.42
CA GLY A 308 -17.98 0.12 -6.44
C GLY A 308 -16.58 0.75 -6.23
N THR A 309 -15.60 -0.03 -5.77
CA THR A 309 -14.23 0.41 -5.59
C THR A 309 -13.32 -0.12 -6.70
N ASP A 310 -11.99 0.13 -6.61
CA ASP A 310 -11.02 -0.30 -7.62
C ASP A 310 -11.15 -1.81 -7.91
N PRO A 311 -11.25 -2.24 -9.17
CA PRO A 311 -11.60 -3.63 -9.48
C PRO A 311 -10.48 -4.65 -9.24
N LEU A 312 -9.19 -4.25 -9.26
CA LEU A 312 -8.07 -5.19 -9.14
C LEU A 312 -7.36 -5.14 -7.78
N GLY A 313 -7.24 -3.97 -7.17
CA GLY A 313 -6.61 -3.80 -5.86
C GLY A 313 -5.12 -4.13 -5.80
N TYR A 314 -4.45 -4.22 -6.93
CA TYR A 314 -3.09 -4.77 -7.05
C TYR A 314 -2.06 -4.05 -6.19
N SER A 315 -2.04 -2.73 -6.24
CA SER A 315 -0.97 -1.95 -5.62
C SER A 315 -1.12 -1.78 -4.10
N TYR A 316 -2.29 -2.10 -3.52
CA TYR A 316 -2.53 -1.82 -2.08
C TYR A 316 -3.04 -3.01 -1.28
N VAL A 317 -3.92 -3.83 -1.86
CA VAL A 317 -4.60 -4.90 -1.10
C VAL A 317 -3.63 -5.95 -0.54
N PRO A 318 -2.64 -6.43 -1.31
CA PRO A 318 -1.67 -7.40 -0.78
C PRO A 318 -0.85 -6.84 0.38
N PHE A 319 -0.49 -5.55 0.32
CA PHE A 319 0.28 -4.89 1.37
C PHE A 319 -0.57 -4.59 2.61
N ALA A 320 -1.84 -4.22 2.42
CA ALA A 320 -2.78 -4.03 3.52
C ALA A 320 -3.03 -5.33 4.29
N TYR A 321 -3.36 -6.40 3.58
CA TYR A 321 -3.52 -7.72 4.18
C TYR A 321 -2.23 -8.19 4.86
N GLY A 322 -1.08 -8.03 4.18
CA GLY A 322 0.24 -8.38 4.69
C GLY A 322 0.65 -7.61 5.95
N ALA A 323 0.27 -6.33 6.08
CA ALA A 323 0.51 -5.54 7.28
C ALA A 323 -0.13 -6.18 8.52
N LEU A 324 -1.37 -6.64 8.37
CA LEU A 324 -2.09 -7.32 9.45
C LEU A 324 -1.62 -8.77 9.66
N GLN A 325 -1.10 -9.45 8.62
CA GLN A 325 -0.40 -10.73 8.82
C GLN A 325 0.81 -10.54 9.73
N ILE A 326 1.65 -9.53 9.49
CA ILE A 326 2.84 -9.24 10.30
C ILE A 326 2.46 -8.94 11.75
N LEU A 327 1.45 -8.09 11.99
CA LEU A 327 0.97 -7.80 13.34
C LEU A 327 0.39 -9.04 14.02
N GLY A 328 -0.43 -9.83 13.32
CA GLY A 328 -1.02 -11.05 13.83
C GLY A 328 0.01 -12.12 14.19
N ASP A 329 1.01 -12.30 13.34
CA ASP A 329 2.13 -13.23 13.59
C ASP A 329 2.95 -12.78 14.81
N ALA A 330 3.23 -11.46 14.93
CA ALA A 330 3.95 -10.92 16.07
C ALA A 330 3.17 -11.10 17.39
N VAL A 331 1.88 -10.82 17.40
CA VAL A 331 1.00 -11.04 18.56
C VAL A 331 0.95 -12.51 18.96
N THR A 332 0.82 -13.39 17.99
CA THR A 332 0.78 -14.85 18.23
C THR A 332 2.10 -15.36 18.82
N ALA A 333 3.23 -14.91 18.25
CA ALA A 333 4.55 -15.34 18.69
C ALA A 333 4.94 -14.78 20.07
N THR A 334 4.54 -13.57 20.40
CA THR A 334 4.83 -12.92 21.69
C THR A 334 3.79 -13.23 22.77
N GLY A 335 2.63 -13.80 22.39
CA GLY A 335 1.56 -14.20 23.28
C GLY A 335 0.77 -13.02 23.86
N GLY A 336 0.78 -11.84 23.21
CA GLY A 336 0.03 -10.67 23.70
C GLY A 336 0.36 -9.36 23.00
N PHE A 337 0.08 -8.24 23.68
CA PHE A 337 0.12 -6.88 23.13
C PHE A 337 1.21 -5.99 23.75
N ASP A 338 2.21 -6.56 24.37
CA ASP A 338 3.40 -5.83 24.87
C ASP A 338 4.14 -5.20 23.69
N GLN A 339 4.06 -3.89 23.58
CA GLN A 339 4.54 -3.14 22.41
C GLN A 339 6.06 -3.29 22.21
N ASP A 340 6.84 -3.33 23.28
CA ASP A 340 8.30 -3.51 23.18
C ASP A 340 8.67 -4.91 22.68
N LYS A 341 7.90 -5.94 23.06
CA LYS A 341 8.08 -7.31 22.53
C LYS A 341 7.66 -7.40 21.08
N LEU A 342 6.56 -6.77 20.68
CA LEU A 342 6.11 -6.73 19.30
C LEU A 342 7.15 -6.07 18.40
N GLN A 343 7.66 -4.88 18.76
CA GLN A 343 8.71 -4.18 18.01
C GLN A 343 9.96 -5.04 17.84
N LYS A 344 10.44 -5.62 18.93
CA LYS A 344 11.62 -6.51 18.93
C LYS A 344 11.43 -7.72 18.01
N TYR A 345 10.24 -8.33 18.07
CA TYR A 345 9.92 -9.48 17.25
C TYR A 345 9.90 -9.09 15.77
N ILE A 346 9.22 -7.99 15.40
CA ILE A 346 9.11 -7.54 14.02
C ILE A 346 10.47 -7.20 13.42
N HIS A 347 11.36 -6.53 14.16
CA HIS A 347 12.72 -6.21 13.69
C HIS A 347 13.61 -7.44 13.49
N SER A 348 13.35 -8.54 14.20
CA SER A 348 14.23 -9.72 14.20
C SER A 348 13.77 -10.84 13.28
N HIS A 349 12.59 -10.72 12.65
CA HIS A 349 11.99 -11.81 11.88
C HIS A 349 11.78 -11.47 10.40
N THR A 350 11.75 -12.53 9.59
CA THR A 350 11.29 -12.47 8.21
C THR A 350 9.90 -13.10 8.14
N PHE A 351 8.95 -12.35 7.65
CA PHE A 351 7.55 -12.74 7.54
C PHE A 351 7.23 -13.27 6.15
N SER A 352 6.53 -14.41 6.07
CA SER A 352 5.99 -14.91 4.82
C SER A 352 4.56 -14.42 4.66
N THR A 353 4.34 -13.47 3.78
CA THR A 353 3.05 -12.81 3.59
C THR A 353 2.51 -13.01 2.16
N VAL A 354 1.26 -12.62 1.95
CA VAL A 354 0.67 -12.55 0.60
C VAL A 354 1.39 -11.55 -0.31
N ALA A 355 2.17 -10.62 0.27
CA ALA A 355 3.04 -9.71 -0.46
C ALA A 355 4.49 -10.22 -0.57
N GLY A 356 4.75 -11.51 -0.25
CA GLY A 356 6.06 -12.16 -0.27
C GLY A 356 6.79 -12.14 1.07
N ASN A 357 8.07 -12.50 1.05
CA ASN A 357 8.90 -12.49 2.25
C ASN A 357 9.36 -11.06 2.56
N ILE A 358 9.12 -10.61 3.79
CA ILE A 358 9.37 -9.25 4.26
C ILE A 358 10.16 -9.30 5.56
N SER A 359 11.22 -8.52 5.62
CA SER A 359 11.96 -8.19 6.84
C SER A 359 12.25 -6.70 6.88
N PHE A 360 12.41 -6.16 8.08
CA PHE A 360 12.56 -4.72 8.29
C PHE A 360 13.95 -4.35 8.77
N GLY A 361 14.44 -3.21 8.30
CA GLY A 361 15.63 -2.55 8.79
C GLY A 361 15.38 -1.73 10.07
N PRO A 362 16.40 -1.04 10.59
CA PRO A 362 16.30 -0.33 11.87
C PRO A 362 15.25 0.81 11.86
N ASP A 363 15.01 1.44 10.73
CA ASP A 363 14.02 2.51 10.58
C ASP A 363 12.62 2.01 10.19
N GLY A 364 12.39 0.67 10.25
CA GLY A 364 11.11 0.06 9.89
C GLY A 364 10.80 0.04 8.39
N GLU A 365 11.74 0.43 7.53
CA GLU A 365 11.67 0.18 6.10
C GLU A 365 12.07 -1.26 5.79
N TRP A 366 11.70 -1.79 4.62
CA TRP A 366 12.15 -3.13 4.23
C TRP A 366 13.68 -3.23 4.21
N SER A 367 14.21 -4.41 4.55
CA SER A 367 15.66 -4.66 4.51
C SER A 367 16.22 -4.64 3.07
N LYS A 368 15.37 -4.86 2.07
CA LYS A 368 15.73 -4.89 0.66
C LYS A 368 14.60 -4.33 -0.21
N SER A 369 14.95 -3.46 -1.14
CA SER A 369 13.99 -2.92 -2.13
C SER A 369 13.46 -4.01 -3.07
N ARG A 370 12.16 -3.88 -3.46
CA ARG A 370 11.48 -4.75 -4.45
C ARG A 370 10.45 -3.95 -5.26
N TRP A 371 10.81 -2.78 -5.73
CA TRP A 371 9.97 -2.07 -6.67
C TRP A 371 9.94 -2.78 -8.02
N THR A 372 8.82 -2.65 -8.74
CA THR A 372 8.71 -3.01 -10.15
C THR A 372 8.60 -1.74 -10.98
N LEU A 373 9.22 -1.77 -12.17
CA LEU A 373 9.06 -0.71 -13.15
C LEU A 373 8.25 -1.27 -14.31
N VAL A 374 7.16 -0.61 -14.67
CA VAL A 374 6.27 -1.04 -15.74
C VAL A 374 6.14 0.02 -16.82
N GLN A 375 5.86 -0.39 -18.05
CA GLN A 375 5.43 0.49 -19.14
C GLN A 375 4.11 0.00 -19.72
N PHE A 376 3.17 0.92 -19.91
CA PHE A 376 1.89 0.62 -20.56
C PHE A 376 2.04 0.71 -22.07
N ARG A 377 1.45 -0.28 -22.80
CA ARG A 377 1.56 -0.40 -24.25
C ARG A 377 0.32 -1.01 -24.88
N GLY A 378 -0.04 -0.52 -26.07
CA GLY A 378 -1.12 -1.10 -26.85
C GLY A 378 -2.46 -1.14 -26.12
N ILE A 379 -2.66 -0.23 -25.18
CA ILE A 379 -3.97 0.03 -24.56
C ILE A 379 -4.83 0.73 -25.63
N THR A 380 -5.99 0.18 -25.95
CA THR A 380 -6.84 0.66 -27.04
C THR A 380 -8.21 1.17 -26.57
N SER A 381 -8.72 0.62 -25.48
CA SER A 381 -10.09 0.92 -25.03
C SER A 381 -10.17 1.32 -23.55
N GLY A 382 -9.11 1.08 -22.76
CA GLY A 382 -9.12 1.27 -21.31
C GLY A 382 -10.00 0.27 -20.57
N LYS A 383 -10.34 -0.87 -21.17
CA LYS A 383 -11.07 -1.95 -20.49
C LYS A 383 -10.18 -2.65 -19.48
N LEU A 384 -10.80 -3.23 -18.44
CA LEU A 384 -10.13 -3.88 -17.33
C LEU A 384 -9.10 -4.94 -17.77
N GLU A 385 -9.47 -5.78 -18.72
CA GLU A 385 -8.67 -6.90 -19.21
C GLU A 385 -7.35 -6.44 -19.82
N GLU A 386 -7.29 -5.20 -20.33
CA GLU A 386 -6.06 -4.65 -20.89
C GLU A 386 -5.01 -4.37 -19.80
N PHE A 387 -5.44 -4.09 -18.57
CA PHE A 387 -4.54 -3.83 -17.44
C PHE A 387 -4.20 -5.10 -16.64
N GLU A 388 -4.80 -6.23 -16.99
CA GLU A 388 -4.41 -7.57 -16.53
C GLU A 388 -3.44 -8.28 -17.49
N ASP A 389 -3.33 -7.80 -18.74
CA ASP A 389 -2.48 -8.41 -19.76
C ASP A 389 -1.01 -8.02 -19.57
N PRO A 390 -0.09 -8.99 -19.25
CA PRO A 390 1.33 -8.72 -19.08
C PRO A 390 2.04 -8.29 -20.37
N LYS A 391 1.39 -8.40 -21.54
CA LYS A 391 1.89 -7.87 -22.81
C LYS A 391 1.60 -6.36 -22.94
N LYS A 392 0.62 -5.85 -22.17
CA LYS A 392 0.20 -4.44 -22.18
C LYS A 392 0.73 -3.70 -20.96
N VAL A 393 0.80 -4.35 -19.80
CA VAL A 393 1.48 -3.85 -18.60
C VAL A 393 2.83 -4.58 -18.51
N VAL A 394 3.80 -4.02 -19.21
CA VAL A 394 5.10 -4.67 -19.42
C VAL A 394 6.05 -4.35 -18.30
N VAL A 395 6.52 -5.36 -17.56
CA VAL A 395 7.53 -5.21 -16.52
C VAL A 395 8.91 -5.04 -17.16
N LEU A 396 9.56 -3.93 -16.83
CA LEU A 396 10.91 -3.58 -17.34
C LEU A 396 12.01 -3.96 -16.35
N ASP A 397 11.70 -3.90 -15.04
CA ASP A 397 12.60 -4.17 -13.91
C ASP A 397 11.77 -4.64 -12.70
N PRO A 398 12.27 -5.50 -11.79
CA PRO A 398 13.59 -6.14 -11.81
C PRO A 398 13.69 -7.35 -12.76
N PRO A 399 14.91 -7.84 -13.03
CA PRO A 399 15.13 -8.91 -14.01
C PRO A 399 14.31 -10.18 -13.79
N GLU A 400 14.06 -10.58 -12.54
CA GLU A 400 13.30 -11.78 -12.18
C GLU A 400 11.82 -11.74 -12.58
N TYR A 401 11.25 -10.53 -12.77
CA TYR A 401 9.85 -10.33 -13.16
C TYR A 401 9.70 -9.70 -14.55
N LYS A 402 10.83 -9.43 -15.22
CA LYS A 402 10.87 -8.73 -16.51
C LYS A 402 10.10 -9.47 -17.60
N THR A 403 9.17 -8.76 -18.27
CA THR A 403 8.37 -9.29 -19.38
C THR A 403 8.68 -8.63 -20.73
N GLY A 404 9.48 -7.57 -20.73
CA GLY A 404 9.89 -6.91 -21.98
C GLY A 404 10.95 -5.83 -21.78
N THR A 405 11.20 -5.03 -22.84
CA THR A 405 12.19 -3.96 -22.88
C THR A 405 11.52 -2.61 -23.07
N LEU A 406 12.13 -1.51 -22.61
CA LEU A 406 11.60 -0.15 -22.80
C LEU A 406 11.36 0.16 -24.30
N GLN A 407 10.16 0.67 -24.60
CA GLN A 407 9.86 1.30 -25.90
C GLN A 407 10.00 2.82 -25.77
N TYR A 408 10.74 3.42 -26.66
CA TYR A 408 11.02 4.86 -26.71
C TYR A 408 11.25 5.31 -28.16
N PRO A 409 11.12 6.62 -28.50
CA PRO A 409 10.71 7.70 -27.60
C PRO A 409 9.25 7.58 -27.13
N TYR A 410 8.86 8.32 -26.08
CA TYR A 410 7.54 8.30 -25.49
C TYR A 410 6.41 8.41 -26.52
N ASN A 411 6.53 9.33 -27.46
CA ASN A 411 5.51 9.56 -28.51
C ASN A 411 5.38 8.40 -29.51
N ALA A 412 6.41 7.60 -29.71
CA ALA A 412 6.35 6.43 -30.58
C ALA A 412 5.78 5.18 -29.88
N ALA A 413 5.67 5.24 -28.56
CA ALA A 413 5.11 4.18 -27.72
C ALA A 413 3.60 4.40 -27.40
N GLN A 414 3.03 5.53 -27.86
CA GLN A 414 1.62 5.91 -27.70
C GLN A 414 0.64 5.16 -28.64
#